data_ca1101c41b718be9b1f85aa1455f2068
#
_entry.id   ca1101c41b718be9b1f85aa1455f2068
#
_cell.length_a   1.000
_cell.length_b   1.000
_cell.length_c   1.000
_cell.angle_alpha   90.00
_cell.angle_beta   90.00
_cell.angle_gamma   90.00
#
_symmetry.space_group_name_H-M   'P 1'
#
loop_
_entity.id
_entity.type
_entity.pdbx_description
1 polymer ?
#
loop_
_entity_poly.entity_id
_entity_poly.type
_entity_poly.pdbx_seq_one_letter_code
_entity_poly.pdbx_strand_id
1 'polypeptide(L)'
;MDSSTDLICLSYCSTASFDSAPRGYGVDPEVMRILVHSRRNNKRRNVGGVLHFGEGCFFQYLEGPADVVDGLYAKICRDPRHFDVRRLTRRPIRTRRFDQWSMKFVAIERVVDEVLQRHGMEGFEPYRFTPALIDDLVVSCIHGDDDAPGARPRSGAGGSGFWRKLLGRR
;
A
#
# COMPACT_ATOMS: atom_id res chain seq x y z
N MET A 1 14.21 -10.61 -29.92
CA MET A 1 13.43 -9.44 -29.48
C MET A 1 13.14 -9.64 -28.02
N ASP A 2 13.98 -9.04 -27.19
CA ASP A 2 13.83 -9.13 -25.73
C ASP A 2 12.62 -8.26 -25.34
N SER A 3 11.50 -8.90 -25.03
CA SER A 3 10.35 -8.22 -24.44
C SER A 3 10.67 -7.86 -22.99
N SER A 4 11.60 -6.94 -22.81
CA SER A 4 11.80 -6.28 -21.54
C SER A 4 10.48 -5.59 -21.21
N THR A 5 9.68 -6.22 -20.36
CA THR A 5 8.44 -5.62 -19.85
C THR A 5 8.84 -4.37 -19.09
N ASP A 6 8.51 -3.20 -19.61
CA ASP A 6 8.80 -1.93 -18.95
C ASP A 6 8.12 -1.91 -17.58
N LEU A 7 8.94 -1.89 -16.54
CA LEU A 7 8.45 -1.81 -15.17
C LEU A 7 8.33 -0.35 -14.75
N ILE A 8 7.23 -0.03 -14.08
CA ILE A 8 7.04 1.28 -13.45
C ILE A 8 6.65 1.15 -11.99
N CYS A 9 6.86 2.23 -11.26
CA CYS A 9 6.14 2.50 -10.04
C CYS A 9 5.22 3.71 -10.22
N LEU A 10 4.09 3.67 -9.53
CA LEU A 10 3.09 4.72 -9.49
C LEU A 10 2.59 4.88 -8.06
N SER A 11 2.54 6.10 -7.56
CA SER A 11 1.87 6.41 -6.29
C SER A 11 0.73 7.40 -6.49
N TYR A 12 -0.29 7.24 -5.68
CA TYR A 12 -1.43 8.15 -5.66
C TYR A 12 -2.00 8.29 -4.24
N CYS A 13 -2.78 9.33 -4.05
CA CYS A 13 -3.63 9.50 -2.88
C CYS A 13 -5.08 9.74 -3.31
N SER A 14 -6.00 9.53 -2.37
CA SER A 14 -7.44 9.80 -2.56
C SER A 14 -8.12 9.96 -1.21
N THR A 15 -9.34 10.50 -1.21
CA THR A 15 -10.19 10.62 -0.03
C THR A 15 -11.25 9.52 -0.06
N ALA A 16 -11.49 8.85 1.07
CA ALA A 16 -12.55 7.85 1.19
C ALA A 16 -13.94 8.48 1.07
N SER A 17 -14.88 7.78 0.42
CA SER A 17 -16.28 8.20 0.30
C SER A 17 -17.18 7.63 1.41
N PHE A 18 -16.60 6.95 2.40
CA PHE A 18 -17.28 6.36 3.53
C PHE A 18 -16.73 6.93 4.84
N ASP A 19 -17.55 6.90 5.89
CA ASP A 19 -17.13 7.33 7.22
C ASP A 19 -16.15 6.31 7.79
N SER A 20 -14.94 6.77 8.07
CA SER A 20 -13.91 5.91 8.68
C SER A 20 -14.11 5.79 10.18
N ALA A 21 -13.87 4.59 10.71
CA ALA A 21 -13.87 4.38 12.14
C ALA A 21 -12.80 5.25 12.82
N PRO A 22 -13.05 5.75 14.04
CA PRO A 22 -12.06 6.50 14.82
C PRO A 22 -10.76 5.69 15.01
N ARG A 23 -9.62 6.39 15.11
CA ARG A 23 -8.33 5.76 15.42
C ARG A 23 -8.45 4.85 16.65
N GLY A 24 -7.83 3.68 16.58
CA GLY A 24 -7.80 2.70 17.68
C GLY A 24 -8.89 1.62 17.63
N TYR A 25 -9.85 1.68 16.72
CA TYR A 25 -10.91 0.65 16.57
C TYR A 25 -10.55 -0.47 15.59
N GLY A 26 -9.30 -0.57 15.16
CA GLY A 26 -8.86 -1.56 14.17
C GLY A 26 -8.97 -1.05 12.74
N VAL A 27 -8.78 -1.96 11.77
CA VAL A 27 -8.85 -1.60 10.35
C VAL A 27 -10.30 -1.54 9.91
N ASP A 28 -10.68 -0.45 9.25
CA ASP A 28 -12.02 -0.27 8.69
C ASP A 28 -12.43 -1.45 7.78
N PRO A 29 -13.64 -2.00 7.93
CA PRO A 29 -14.10 -3.14 7.13
C PRO A 29 -14.05 -2.89 5.62
N GLU A 30 -14.31 -1.66 5.17
CA GLU A 30 -14.26 -1.32 3.75
C GLU A 30 -12.82 -1.28 3.24
N VAL A 31 -11.88 -0.75 4.02
CA VAL A 31 -10.44 -0.81 3.75
C VAL A 31 -9.98 -2.26 3.65
N MET A 32 -10.46 -3.14 4.53
CA MET A 32 -10.16 -4.58 4.49
C MET A 32 -10.66 -5.23 3.20
N ARG A 33 -11.87 -4.91 2.75
CA ARG A 33 -12.42 -5.42 1.49
C ARG A 33 -11.57 -4.96 0.30
N ILE A 34 -11.19 -3.68 0.27
CA ILE A 34 -10.28 -3.13 -0.75
C ILE A 34 -8.97 -3.91 -0.76
N LEU A 35 -8.37 -4.15 0.40
CA LEU A 35 -7.10 -4.85 0.55
C LEU A 35 -7.16 -6.30 0.04
N VAL A 36 -8.18 -7.06 0.47
CA VAL A 36 -8.38 -8.46 0.04
C VAL A 36 -8.55 -8.54 -1.48
N HIS A 37 -9.37 -7.66 -2.03
CA HIS A 37 -9.62 -7.58 -3.48
C HIS A 37 -8.34 -7.22 -4.26
N SER A 38 -7.60 -6.24 -3.77
CA SER A 38 -6.34 -5.79 -4.36
C SER A 38 -5.30 -6.92 -4.35
N ARG A 39 -5.10 -7.61 -3.24
CA ARG A 39 -4.16 -8.73 -3.13
C ARG A 39 -4.43 -9.83 -4.14
N ARG A 40 -5.70 -10.24 -4.26
CA ARG A 40 -6.10 -11.28 -5.22
C ARG A 40 -5.83 -10.88 -6.66
N ASN A 41 -6.16 -9.66 -7.03
CA ASN A 41 -6.02 -9.17 -8.40
C ASN A 41 -4.58 -8.86 -8.77
N ASN A 42 -3.83 -8.24 -7.86
CA ASN A 42 -2.46 -7.82 -8.07
C ASN A 42 -1.52 -9.01 -8.23
N LYS A 43 -1.71 -10.08 -7.41
CA LYS A 43 -0.94 -11.32 -7.54
C LYS A 43 -1.02 -11.91 -8.95
N ARG A 44 -2.22 -11.94 -9.54
CA ARG A 44 -2.45 -12.47 -10.88
C ARG A 44 -1.83 -11.63 -12.00
N ARG A 45 -1.56 -10.37 -11.72
CA ARG A 45 -1.09 -9.38 -12.69
C ARG A 45 0.36 -8.98 -12.50
N ASN A 46 1.06 -9.66 -11.61
CA ASN A 46 2.44 -9.34 -11.27
C ASN A 46 2.63 -7.90 -10.77
N VAL A 47 1.66 -7.39 -10.01
CA VAL A 47 1.70 -6.08 -9.37
C VAL A 47 1.99 -6.25 -7.89
N GLY A 48 2.94 -5.48 -7.38
CA GLY A 48 3.25 -5.35 -5.96
C GLY A 48 2.95 -3.94 -5.45
N GLY A 49 3.08 -3.74 -4.14
CA GLY A 49 2.95 -2.40 -3.59
C GLY A 49 2.53 -2.35 -2.13
N VAL A 50 2.26 -1.15 -1.67
CA VAL A 50 1.83 -0.84 -0.31
C VAL A 50 0.58 0.03 -0.32
N LEU A 51 -0.32 -0.23 0.63
CA LEU A 51 -1.51 0.56 0.89
C LEU A 51 -1.47 1.03 2.35
N HIS A 52 -1.68 2.31 2.56
CA HIS A 52 -1.94 2.91 3.87
C HIS A 52 -3.26 3.68 3.83
N PHE A 53 -3.98 3.62 4.95
CA PHE A 53 -5.21 4.37 5.17
C PHE A 53 -5.15 5.07 6.52
N GLY A 54 -5.34 6.36 6.53
CA GLY A 54 -5.34 7.19 7.73
C GLY A 54 -6.04 8.52 7.47
N GLU A 55 -6.62 9.14 8.49
CA GLU A 55 -7.28 10.44 8.42
C GLU A 55 -8.32 10.54 7.27
N GLY A 56 -9.03 9.43 6.97
CA GLY A 56 -9.99 9.38 5.87
C GLY A 56 -9.38 9.38 4.48
N CYS A 57 -8.06 9.26 4.36
CA CYS A 57 -7.33 9.28 3.10
C CYS A 57 -6.61 7.98 2.83
N PHE A 58 -6.52 7.62 1.56
CA PHE A 58 -5.67 6.55 1.06
C PHE A 58 -4.36 7.10 0.53
N PHE A 59 -3.28 6.39 0.77
CA PHE A 59 -2.04 6.45 0.00
C PHE A 59 -1.73 5.05 -0.51
N GLN A 60 -1.47 4.93 -1.81
CA GLN A 60 -1.04 3.67 -2.39
C GLN A 60 0.16 3.85 -3.30
N TYR A 61 1.10 2.93 -3.19
CA TYR A 61 2.22 2.75 -4.10
C TYR A 61 2.05 1.41 -4.81
N LEU A 62 2.18 1.43 -6.12
CA LEU A 62 2.04 0.27 -7.01
C LEU A 62 3.31 0.13 -7.84
N GLU A 63 3.72 -1.10 -8.11
CA GLU A 63 4.82 -1.41 -9.02
C GLU A 63 4.55 -2.67 -9.83
N GLY A 64 4.97 -2.68 -11.09
CA GLY A 64 4.74 -3.79 -12.00
C GLY A 64 4.88 -3.38 -13.46
N PRO A 65 4.39 -4.21 -14.41
CA PRO A 65 4.35 -3.88 -15.82
C PRO A 65 3.59 -2.57 -16.08
N ALA A 66 4.12 -1.70 -16.93
CA ALA A 66 3.62 -0.35 -17.12
C ALA A 66 2.14 -0.32 -17.56
N ASP A 67 1.79 -1.10 -18.55
CA ASP A 67 0.42 -1.22 -19.07
C ASP A 67 -0.57 -1.74 -18.03
N VAL A 68 -0.12 -2.67 -17.18
CA VAL A 68 -0.92 -3.26 -16.10
C VAL A 68 -1.15 -2.26 -14.98
N VAL A 69 -0.09 -1.55 -14.53
CA VAL A 69 -0.17 -0.55 -13.46
C VAL A 69 -1.02 0.66 -13.91
N ASP A 70 -0.80 1.17 -15.12
CA ASP A 70 -1.61 2.27 -15.67
C ASP A 70 -3.08 1.87 -15.83
N GLY A 71 -3.35 0.67 -16.33
CA GLY A 71 -4.71 0.14 -16.46
C GLY A 71 -5.39 -0.08 -15.11
N LEU A 72 -4.63 -0.48 -14.07
CA LEU A 72 -5.14 -0.60 -12.71
C LEU A 72 -5.47 0.78 -12.13
N TYR A 73 -4.58 1.75 -12.28
CA TYR A 73 -4.81 3.12 -11.83
C TYR A 73 -6.06 3.74 -12.49
N ALA A 74 -6.24 3.53 -13.79
CA ALA A 74 -7.43 4.00 -14.49
C ALA A 74 -8.75 3.39 -13.95
N LYS A 75 -8.72 2.15 -13.45
CA LYS A 75 -9.86 1.52 -12.76
C LYS A 75 -10.08 2.11 -11.39
N ILE A 76 -9.00 2.34 -10.64
CA ILE A 76 -9.03 2.96 -9.32
C ILE A 76 -9.67 4.35 -9.39
N CYS A 77 -9.34 5.17 -10.39
CA CYS A 77 -9.93 6.50 -10.60
C CYS A 77 -11.46 6.49 -10.79
N ARG A 78 -12.05 5.32 -11.12
CA ARG A 78 -13.51 5.17 -11.33
C ARG A 78 -14.20 4.44 -10.16
N ASP A 79 -13.46 4.07 -9.13
CA ASP A 79 -14.00 3.35 -7.99
C ASP A 79 -14.79 4.31 -7.09
N PRO A 80 -16.10 4.08 -6.86
CA PRO A 80 -16.92 5.00 -6.08
C PRO A 80 -16.63 5.04 -4.58
N ARG A 81 -15.76 4.13 -4.09
CA ARG A 81 -15.38 4.07 -2.66
C ARG A 81 -14.44 5.19 -2.26
N HIS A 82 -13.95 5.98 -3.22
CA HIS A 82 -13.12 7.15 -2.95
C HIS A 82 -13.25 8.19 -4.06
N PHE A 83 -12.79 9.40 -3.79
CA PHE A 83 -12.82 10.53 -4.70
C PHE A 83 -11.53 11.35 -4.57
N ASP A 84 -11.40 12.41 -5.37
CA ASP A 84 -10.20 13.25 -5.47
C ASP A 84 -8.91 12.42 -5.64
N VAL A 85 -8.96 11.44 -6.55
CA VAL A 85 -7.82 10.58 -6.83
C VAL A 85 -6.74 11.37 -7.55
N ARG A 86 -5.59 11.54 -6.88
CA ARG A 86 -4.46 12.32 -7.39
C ARG A 86 -3.22 11.47 -7.52
N ARG A 87 -2.69 11.36 -8.73
CA ARG A 87 -1.40 10.73 -8.97
C ARG A 87 -0.28 11.62 -8.43
N LEU A 88 0.57 11.07 -7.56
CA LEU A 88 1.69 11.77 -6.95
C LEU A 88 2.98 11.53 -7.73
N THR A 89 3.29 10.27 -8.07
CA THR A 89 4.45 9.92 -8.88
C THR A 89 4.13 8.85 -9.90
N ARG A 90 4.91 8.81 -11.00
CA ARG A 90 4.99 7.71 -11.96
C ARG A 90 6.39 7.71 -12.56
N ARG A 91 7.14 6.63 -12.37
CA ARG A 91 8.55 6.54 -12.79
C ARG A 91 8.88 5.15 -13.32
N PRO A 92 9.79 5.01 -14.30
CA PRO A 92 10.36 3.71 -14.64
C PRO A 92 11.18 3.17 -13.47
N ILE A 93 11.17 1.85 -13.29
CA ILE A 93 11.99 1.13 -12.31
C ILE A 93 12.69 -0.04 -13.00
N ARG A 94 13.83 -0.46 -12.47
CA ARG A 94 14.56 -1.63 -13.00
C ARG A 94 14.13 -2.93 -12.34
N THR A 95 13.81 -2.87 -11.05
CA THR A 95 13.40 -4.02 -10.23
C THR A 95 12.26 -3.64 -9.32
N ARG A 96 11.42 -4.61 -8.98
CA ARG A 96 10.34 -4.42 -8.00
C ARG A 96 10.90 -4.60 -6.59
N ARG A 97 10.42 -3.79 -5.67
CA ARG A 97 10.75 -3.83 -4.23
C ARG A 97 9.75 -4.69 -3.45
N PHE A 98 8.50 -4.78 -3.94
CA PHE A 98 7.40 -5.55 -3.34
C PHE A 98 7.07 -6.79 -4.17
N ASP A 99 8.09 -7.53 -4.63
CA ASP A 99 7.93 -8.74 -5.43
C ASP A 99 7.26 -9.88 -4.65
N GLN A 100 7.48 -9.94 -3.33
CA GLN A 100 6.89 -10.92 -2.41
C GLN A 100 5.48 -10.52 -1.93
N TRP A 101 5.06 -9.26 -2.12
CA TRP A 101 3.78 -8.74 -1.63
C TRP A 101 2.93 -8.16 -2.74
N SER A 102 1.86 -8.84 -3.06
CA SER A 102 0.86 -8.32 -4.00
C SER A 102 0.16 -7.05 -3.51
N MET A 103 0.12 -6.82 -2.19
CA MET A 103 -0.25 -5.56 -1.52
C MET A 103 0.07 -5.67 -0.03
N LYS A 104 1.10 -4.96 0.42
CA LYS A 104 1.41 -4.81 1.84
C LYS A 104 0.47 -3.75 2.43
N PHE A 105 -0.21 -4.08 3.51
CA PHE A 105 -0.98 -3.11 4.28
C PHE A 105 -0.15 -2.64 5.45
N VAL A 106 0.12 -1.35 5.50
CA VAL A 106 0.84 -0.73 6.61
C VAL A 106 -0.17 -0.18 7.59
N ALA A 107 -0.55 -1.04 8.55
CA ALA A 107 -1.34 -0.65 9.72
C ALA A 107 -0.48 -0.09 10.86
N ILE A 108 0.85 -0.10 10.68
CA ILE A 108 1.79 0.36 11.72
C ILE A 108 1.86 1.89 11.59
N GLU A 109 0.98 2.56 12.30
CA GLU A 109 0.95 4.03 12.42
C GLU A 109 2.34 4.58 12.76
N ARG A 110 3.11 3.89 13.61
CA ARG A 110 4.45 4.31 14.02
C ARG A 110 5.42 4.49 12.86
N VAL A 111 5.49 3.56 11.90
CA VAL A 111 6.40 3.66 10.74
C VAL A 111 6.04 4.85 9.87
N VAL A 112 4.75 5.07 9.66
CA VAL A 112 4.27 6.22 8.89
C VAL A 112 4.55 7.51 9.64
N ASP A 113 4.21 7.58 10.94
CA ASP A 113 4.42 8.76 11.77
C ASP A 113 5.90 9.16 11.86
N GLU A 114 6.81 8.18 12.02
CA GLU A 114 8.25 8.42 12.04
C GLU A 114 8.77 9.03 10.71
N VAL A 115 8.25 8.57 9.57
CA VAL A 115 8.59 9.15 8.27
C VAL A 115 8.02 10.56 8.13
N LEU A 116 6.76 10.76 8.51
CA LEU A 116 6.11 12.07 8.46
C LEU A 116 6.86 13.10 9.29
N GLN A 117 7.24 12.75 10.52
CA GLN A 117 8.02 13.62 11.41
C GLN A 117 9.38 13.99 10.81
N ARG A 118 10.11 13.04 10.22
CA ARG A 118 11.39 13.31 9.53
C ARG A 118 11.25 14.33 8.39
N HIS A 119 10.07 14.37 7.77
CA HIS A 119 9.75 15.32 6.69
C HIS A 119 8.99 16.57 7.17
N GLY A 120 8.91 16.80 8.50
CA GLY A 120 8.28 18.00 9.09
C GLY A 120 6.77 18.05 8.93
N MET A 121 6.12 16.89 8.83
CA MET A 121 4.66 16.77 8.77
C MET A 121 4.09 16.38 10.14
N GLU A 122 3.02 17.06 10.56
CA GLU A 122 2.35 16.80 11.84
C GLU A 122 1.27 15.72 11.76
N GLY A 123 0.82 15.37 10.54
CA GLY A 123 -0.24 14.39 10.32
C GLY A 123 -0.20 13.76 8.93
N PHE A 124 -1.08 12.78 8.72
CA PHE A 124 -1.18 12.07 7.46
C PHE A 124 -1.98 12.89 6.44
N GLU A 125 -1.28 13.74 5.70
CA GLU A 125 -1.83 14.58 4.63
C GLU A 125 -1.23 14.16 3.26
N PRO A 126 -1.68 13.06 2.65
CA PRO A 126 -0.99 12.49 1.49
C PRO A 126 -1.02 13.36 0.25
N TYR A 127 -1.93 14.33 0.17
CA TYR A 127 -1.97 15.32 -0.91
C TYR A 127 -0.77 16.29 -0.91
N ARG A 128 -0.03 16.36 0.20
CA ARG A 128 1.17 17.18 0.38
C ARG A 128 2.47 16.38 0.27
N PHE A 129 2.39 15.07 -0.01
CA PHE A 129 3.58 14.23 -0.07
C PHE A 129 4.48 14.63 -1.24
N THR A 130 5.75 14.86 -0.91
CA THR A 130 6.81 15.09 -1.89
C THR A 130 7.36 13.75 -2.41
N PRO A 131 8.00 13.73 -3.59
CA PRO A 131 8.68 12.51 -4.07
C PRO A 131 9.69 11.95 -3.07
N ALA A 132 10.42 12.80 -2.36
CA ALA A 132 11.40 12.39 -1.35
C ALA A 132 10.73 11.69 -0.15
N LEU A 133 9.62 12.24 0.35
CA LEU A 133 8.83 11.62 1.42
C LEU A 133 8.28 10.26 0.97
N ILE A 134 7.76 10.17 -0.26
CA ILE A 134 7.22 8.93 -0.81
C ILE A 134 8.30 7.86 -0.90
N ASP A 135 9.51 8.20 -1.37
CA ASP A 135 10.63 7.27 -1.45
C ASP A 135 11.05 6.76 -0.06
N ASP A 136 11.13 7.64 0.94
CA ASP A 136 11.46 7.29 2.31
C ASP A 136 10.37 6.40 2.94
N LEU A 137 9.09 6.73 2.73
CA LEU A 137 7.97 5.94 3.20
C LEU A 137 7.99 4.52 2.61
N VAL A 138 8.22 4.39 1.30
CA VAL A 138 8.31 3.11 0.61
C VAL A 138 9.46 2.27 1.16
N VAL A 139 10.64 2.85 1.37
CA VAL A 139 11.80 2.16 1.96
C VAL A 139 11.50 1.72 3.40
N SER A 140 10.94 2.59 4.21
CA SER A 140 10.58 2.29 5.60
C SER A 140 9.52 1.19 5.70
N CYS A 141 8.57 1.13 4.76
CA CYS A 141 7.58 0.06 4.69
C CYS A 141 8.18 -1.31 4.34
N ILE A 142 9.29 -1.37 3.61
CA ILE A 142 9.96 -2.63 3.30
C ILE A 142 10.63 -3.20 4.55
N HIS A 143 11.31 -2.35 5.32
CA HIS A 143 12.13 -2.74 6.47
C HIS A 143 11.37 -2.80 7.80
N GLY A 144 10.21 -2.16 7.90
CA GLY A 144 9.46 -2.01 9.16
C GLY A 144 8.93 -3.30 9.80
N ASP A 145 9.09 -4.46 9.18
CA ASP A 145 8.75 -5.76 9.79
C ASP A 145 9.96 -6.41 10.50
N ASP A 146 11.18 -5.93 10.27
CA ASP A 146 12.39 -6.53 10.82
C ASP A 146 12.68 -6.07 12.26
N ASP A 147 12.09 -4.95 12.71
CA ASP A 147 12.34 -4.34 14.03
C ASP A 147 11.22 -4.58 15.05
N ALA A 148 10.25 -5.45 14.81
CA ALA A 148 9.29 -5.81 15.83
C ALA A 148 9.99 -6.60 16.95
N PRO A 149 10.02 -6.11 18.22
CA PRO A 149 10.65 -6.81 19.33
C PRO A 149 9.96 -8.16 19.55
N GLY A 150 10.62 -9.25 19.12
CA GLY A 150 10.13 -10.62 19.22
C GLY A 150 10.01 -11.40 17.91
N ALA A 151 10.27 -10.83 16.76
CA ALA A 151 10.34 -11.55 15.50
C ALA A 151 11.67 -12.33 15.41
N ARG A 152 11.65 -13.60 15.85
CA ARG A 152 12.71 -14.56 15.50
C ARG A 152 12.73 -14.74 13.98
N PRO A 153 13.91 -14.87 13.35
CA PRO A 153 14.00 -15.17 11.92
C PRO A 153 13.32 -16.53 11.67
N ARG A 154 12.18 -16.54 11.05
CA ARG A 154 11.50 -17.75 10.62
C ARG A 154 12.03 -18.12 9.24
N SER A 155 12.97 -19.05 9.23
CA SER A 155 13.22 -19.90 8.07
C SER A 155 11.90 -20.59 7.69
N GLY A 156 11.43 -20.34 6.48
CA GLY A 156 10.48 -21.16 5.72
C GLY A 156 9.12 -21.43 6.34
N ALA A 157 8.10 -21.01 5.65
CA ALA A 157 6.71 -21.47 5.66
C ALA A 157 5.67 -20.55 6.33
N GLY A 158 4.79 -19.98 5.49
CA GLY A 158 3.38 -19.86 5.78
C GLY A 158 2.92 -18.72 6.70
N GLY A 159 2.91 -17.51 6.22
CA GLY A 159 2.14 -16.40 6.83
C GLY A 159 0.62 -16.60 6.77
N SER A 160 0.05 -17.53 7.54
CA SER A 160 -1.40 -17.81 7.52
C SER A 160 -2.12 -17.70 8.87
N GLY A 161 -1.41 -17.31 9.94
CA GLY A 161 -1.96 -17.40 11.30
C GLY A 161 -2.97 -16.33 11.70
N PHE A 162 -2.72 -15.10 11.33
CA PHE A 162 -3.56 -13.97 11.76
C PHE A 162 -4.90 -13.90 10.98
N TRP A 163 -4.86 -14.20 9.69
CA TRP A 163 -6.03 -14.10 8.82
C TRP A 163 -7.04 -15.24 8.93
N ARG A 164 -6.63 -16.43 9.41
CA ARG A 164 -7.56 -17.55 9.64
C ARG A 164 -8.57 -17.29 10.77
N LYS A 165 -8.25 -16.39 11.70
CA LYS A 165 -9.14 -16.09 12.83
C LYS A 165 -10.26 -15.11 12.46
N LEU A 166 -10.07 -14.30 11.41
CA LEU A 166 -11.08 -13.32 10.96
C LEU A 166 -12.09 -13.89 9.94
N LEU A 167 -11.72 -14.97 9.22
CA LEU A 167 -12.59 -15.57 8.19
C LEU A 167 -13.38 -16.79 8.68
N GLY A 168 -13.27 -17.15 9.96
CA GLY A 168 -13.82 -18.38 10.55
C GLY A 168 -15.01 -18.19 11.48
N ARG A 169 -15.92 -17.25 11.21
CA ARG A 169 -17.28 -17.33 11.77
C ARG A 169 -18.30 -16.95 10.71
N ARG A 170 -19.15 -17.92 10.48
CA ARG A 170 -20.40 -17.81 9.70
C ARG A 170 -21.32 -16.80 10.31
#